data_9f86e94a016c47d775e69ac63fdb8c80
#
_entry.id   9f86e94a016c47d775e69ac63fdb8c80
#
_cell.length_a   1.000
_cell.length_b   1.000
_cell.length_c   1.000
_cell.angle_alpha   90.00
_cell.angle_beta   90.00
_cell.angle_gamma   90.00
#
_symmetry.space_group_name_H-M   'P 1'
#
loop_
_entity.id
_entity.type
_entity.pdbx_description
1 polymer ?
#
loop_
_entity_poly.entity_id
_entity_poly.type
_entity_poly.pdbx_seq_one_letter_code
_entity_poly.pdbx_strand_id
1 'polypeptide(L)'
;AGIQASPHWARPHVRSRNGWVSLTPKPTYYRLAPAAGVNASASDMAQWLLAHTGHRTDVLPAPLLATLHAPLISTPGEMRSGWRHERVDAASYALGWRVFDYAGHQVVFHAGAVQGYRGLVALLPERDLGVAILWNGESGLPSGMLPTILDRALGLPAKRWLDIDVDGDFGSENMLAEKPDPAGKGASSGKSVASPR
;
A
#
# COMPACT_ATOMS: atom_id res chain seq x y z
N ALA A 1 -12.10 -10.01 18.68
CA ALA A 1 -12.55 -10.79 17.52
C ALA A 1 -11.81 -10.29 16.29
N GLY A 2 -11.29 -11.19 15.46
CA GLY A 2 -10.60 -10.83 14.21
C GLY A 2 -11.59 -10.58 13.07
N ILE A 3 -11.07 -10.23 11.90
CA ILE A 3 -11.87 -10.00 10.69
C ILE A 3 -12.84 -11.15 10.36
N GLN A 4 -12.47 -12.37 10.71
CA GLN A 4 -13.28 -13.59 10.47
C GLN A 4 -14.56 -13.65 11.32
N ALA A 5 -14.74 -12.77 12.29
CA ALA A 5 -15.98 -12.71 13.07
C ALA A 5 -17.19 -12.18 12.27
N SER A 6 -16.93 -11.47 11.17
CA SER A 6 -17.97 -11.04 10.24
C SER A 6 -18.19 -12.08 9.14
N PRO A 7 -19.43 -12.41 8.76
CA PRO A 7 -19.71 -13.26 7.62
C PRO A 7 -19.39 -12.59 6.27
N HIS A 8 -19.23 -11.27 6.25
CA HIS A 8 -19.02 -10.46 5.04
C HIS A 8 -17.61 -9.89 4.94
N TRP A 9 -16.60 -10.67 5.32
CA TRP A 9 -15.21 -10.24 5.15
C TRP A 9 -14.62 -10.72 3.82
N ALA A 10 -13.81 -9.88 3.19
CA ALA A 10 -13.08 -10.24 1.99
C ALA A 10 -11.91 -11.17 2.34
N ARG A 11 -11.79 -12.32 1.69
CA ARG A 11 -10.67 -13.24 1.92
C ARG A 11 -9.39 -12.67 1.29
N PRO A 12 -8.22 -12.80 1.96
CA PRO A 12 -6.95 -12.38 1.39
C PRO A 12 -6.50 -13.35 0.30
N HIS A 13 -5.86 -12.83 -0.74
CA HIS A 13 -5.37 -13.64 -1.85
C HIS A 13 -3.90 -13.33 -2.15
N VAL A 14 -3.15 -14.38 -2.46
CA VAL A 14 -1.78 -14.29 -2.95
C VAL A 14 -1.67 -14.92 -4.34
N ARG A 15 -0.71 -14.46 -5.13
CA ARG A 15 -0.42 -15.04 -6.44
C ARG A 15 0.32 -16.36 -6.26
N SER A 16 -0.06 -17.39 -6.97
CA SER A 16 0.64 -18.67 -7.11
C SER A 16 0.90 -18.98 -8.57
N ARG A 17 1.63 -20.06 -8.86
CA ARG A 17 1.86 -20.52 -10.24
C ARG A 17 0.55 -20.84 -10.97
N ASN A 18 -0.48 -21.24 -10.24
CA ASN A 18 -1.77 -21.68 -10.78
C ASN A 18 -2.88 -20.62 -10.61
N GLY A 19 -2.53 -19.34 -10.43
CA GLY A 19 -3.50 -18.26 -10.25
C GLY A 19 -3.57 -17.75 -8.82
N TRP A 20 -4.70 -17.16 -8.46
CA TRP A 20 -4.92 -16.60 -7.13
C TRP A 20 -5.36 -17.67 -6.13
N VAL A 21 -4.74 -17.65 -4.96
CA VAL A 21 -5.05 -18.56 -3.84
C VAL A 21 -5.49 -17.74 -2.64
N SER A 22 -6.65 -18.08 -2.08
CA SER A 22 -7.12 -17.45 -0.86
C SER A 22 -6.39 -18.01 0.37
N LEU A 23 -6.11 -17.14 1.33
CA LEU A 23 -5.45 -17.47 2.57
C LEU A 23 -6.37 -17.30 3.78
N THR A 24 -5.98 -17.93 4.88
CA THR A 24 -6.53 -17.60 6.20
C THR A 24 -5.67 -16.55 6.85
N PRO A 25 -6.24 -15.41 7.30
CA PRO A 25 -5.49 -14.37 7.98
C PRO A 25 -4.77 -14.88 9.22
N LYS A 26 -3.51 -14.52 9.38
CA LYS A 26 -2.73 -14.91 10.54
C LYS A 26 -3.10 -14.05 11.76
N PRO A 27 -3.33 -14.63 12.96
CA PRO A 27 -3.65 -13.84 14.15
C PRO A 27 -2.48 -12.98 14.65
N THR A 28 -1.27 -13.19 14.13
CA THR A 28 -0.06 -12.45 14.49
C THR A 28 -0.18 -10.95 14.21
N TYR A 29 -0.96 -10.52 13.22
CA TYR A 29 -1.18 -9.10 12.92
C TYR A 29 -1.83 -8.34 14.08
N TYR A 30 -2.69 -9.01 14.85
CA TYR A 30 -3.37 -8.39 16.00
C TYR A 30 -2.49 -8.22 17.23
N ARG A 31 -1.28 -8.79 17.24
CA ARG A 31 -0.27 -8.53 18.29
C ARG A 31 0.30 -7.12 18.20
N LEU A 32 0.29 -6.54 17.01
CA LEU A 32 0.72 -5.17 16.72
C LEU A 32 -0.47 -4.39 16.12
N ALA A 33 -1.59 -4.41 16.82
CA ALA A 33 -2.86 -3.89 16.33
C ALA A 33 -2.79 -2.44 15.79
N PRO A 34 -2.08 -1.50 16.42
CA PRO A 34 -1.96 -0.14 15.87
C PRO A 34 -1.27 -0.08 14.51
N ALA A 35 -0.39 -1.04 14.21
CA ALA A 35 0.39 -1.05 12.96
C ALA A 35 -0.25 -1.91 11.86
N ALA A 36 -0.92 -3.01 12.22
CA ALA A 36 -1.39 -3.98 11.22
C ALA A 36 -2.73 -4.65 11.59
N GLY A 37 -3.38 -4.26 12.69
CA GLY A 37 -4.57 -4.94 13.22
C GLY A 37 -5.89 -4.25 12.92
N VAL A 38 -5.91 -3.18 12.14
CA VAL A 38 -7.15 -2.48 11.79
C VAL A 38 -7.92 -3.30 10.76
N ASN A 39 -9.18 -3.61 11.08
CA ASN A 39 -10.15 -4.17 10.15
C ASN A 39 -11.19 -3.08 9.84
N ALA A 40 -11.37 -2.76 8.59
CA ALA A 40 -12.28 -1.70 8.17
C ALA A 40 -12.97 -2.07 6.86
N SER A 41 -14.22 -1.67 6.73
CA SER A 41 -14.94 -1.65 5.46
C SER A 41 -14.65 -0.34 4.69
N ALA A 42 -15.07 -0.28 3.44
CA ALA A 42 -15.02 0.97 2.67
C ALA A 42 -15.83 2.10 3.35
N SER A 43 -16.95 1.77 3.98
CA SER A 43 -17.78 2.73 4.73
C SER A 43 -17.07 3.26 5.97
N ASP A 44 -16.35 2.41 6.70
CA ASP A 44 -15.55 2.85 7.86
C ASP A 44 -14.43 3.77 7.42
N MET A 45 -13.76 3.44 6.29
CA MET A 45 -12.71 4.29 5.74
C MET A 45 -13.25 5.63 5.23
N ALA A 46 -14.47 5.68 4.70
CA ALA A 46 -15.12 6.95 4.35
C ALA A 46 -15.32 7.85 5.58
N GLN A 47 -15.75 7.30 6.71
CA GLN A 47 -15.88 8.07 7.97
C GLN A 47 -14.51 8.55 8.48
N TRP A 48 -13.48 7.71 8.36
CA TRP A 48 -12.11 8.08 8.66
C TRP A 48 -11.62 9.25 7.80
N LEU A 49 -11.86 9.18 6.48
CA LEU A 49 -11.50 10.24 5.55
C LEU A 49 -12.24 11.55 5.85
N LEU A 50 -13.56 11.50 6.15
CA LEU A 50 -14.33 12.68 6.55
C LEU A 50 -13.73 13.37 7.78
N ALA A 51 -13.22 12.60 8.76
CA ALA A 51 -12.54 13.18 9.91
C ALA A 51 -11.24 13.87 9.50
N HIS A 52 -10.45 13.24 8.62
CA HIS A 52 -9.16 13.76 8.17
C HIS A 52 -9.25 14.89 7.13
N THR A 53 -10.41 15.09 6.50
CA THR A 53 -10.69 16.26 5.66
C THR A 53 -11.36 17.41 6.44
N GLY A 54 -11.54 17.24 7.78
CA GLY A 54 -12.04 18.30 8.65
C GLY A 54 -13.57 18.35 8.80
N HIS A 55 -14.31 17.40 8.23
CA HIS A 55 -15.77 17.33 8.34
C HIS A 55 -16.28 16.75 9.68
N ARG A 56 -15.39 16.24 10.52
CA ARG A 56 -15.71 15.67 11.81
C ARG A 56 -14.82 16.28 12.91
N THR A 57 -15.01 17.58 13.15
CA THR A 57 -14.25 18.32 14.16
C THR A 57 -14.53 17.86 15.59
N ASP A 58 -15.66 17.20 15.81
CA ASP A 58 -16.02 16.50 17.04
C ASP A 58 -15.10 15.30 17.35
N VAL A 59 -14.58 14.65 16.31
CA VAL A 59 -13.67 13.50 16.40
C VAL A 59 -12.22 13.94 16.28
N LEU A 60 -11.92 14.81 15.30
CA LEU A 60 -10.58 15.25 14.98
C LEU A 60 -10.54 16.78 14.86
N PRO A 61 -10.28 17.50 15.96
CA PRO A 61 -10.21 18.95 15.96
C PRO A 61 -9.12 19.49 15.03
N ALA A 62 -9.36 20.66 14.41
CA ALA A 62 -8.48 21.23 13.42
C ALA A 62 -7.00 21.41 13.89
N PRO A 63 -6.69 21.81 15.14
CA PRO A 63 -5.30 21.88 15.59
C PRO A 63 -4.59 20.50 15.63
N LEU A 64 -5.33 19.45 16.00
CA LEU A 64 -4.79 18.10 16.00
C LEU A 64 -4.59 17.60 14.57
N LEU A 65 -5.54 17.86 13.68
CA LEU A 65 -5.42 17.52 12.27
C LEU A 65 -4.19 18.18 11.63
N ALA A 66 -3.98 19.47 11.86
CA ALA A 66 -2.79 20.18 11.40
C ALA A 66 -1.49 19.57 11.92
N THR A 67 -1.48 19.16 13.20
CA THR A 67 -0.32 18.49 13.81
C THR A 67 -0.04 17.14 13.18
N LEU A 68 -1.07 16.34 12.92
CA LEU A 68 -0.92 15.01 12.32
C LEU A 68 -0.38 15.06 10.89
N HIS A 69 -0.74 16.09 10.14
CA HIS A 69 -0.37 16.22 8.72
C HIS A 69 0.85 17.14 8.49
N ALA A 70 1.43 17.73 9.54
CA ALA A 70 2.60 18.58 9.41
C ALA A 70 3.83 17.75 8.96
N PRO A 71 4.53 18.13 7.88
CA PRO A 71 5.75 17.46 7.47
C PRO A 71 6.84 17.65 8.53
N LEU A 72 7.39 16.58 9.08
CA LEU A 72 8.36 16.59 10.16
C LEU A 72 9.77 16.19 9.71
N ILE A 73 9.86 15.13 8.90
CA ILE A 73 11.14 14.55 8.50
C ILE A 73 11.13 14.39 6.98
N SER A 74 12.15 14.95 6.30
CA SER A 74 12.33 14.78 4.86
C SER A 74 12.67 13.31 4.52
N THR A 75 12.00 12.78 3.50
CA THR A 75 12.15 11.39 3.04
C THR A 75 12.41 11.31 1.53
N PRO A 76 13.51 11.88 1.01
CA PRO A 76 13.76 11.99 -0.43
C PRO A 76 13.88 10.64 -1.13
N GLY A 77 14.16 9.56 -0.38
CA GLY A 77 14.16 8.19 -0.90
C GLY A 77 12.81 7.72 -1.44
N GLU A 78 11.71 8.29 -0.94
CA GLU A 78 10.35 7.96 -1.38
C GLU A 78 10.07 8.40 -2.84
N MET A 79 10.81 9.36 -3.37
CA MET A 79 10.63 9.89 -4.73
C MET A 79 11.32 9.04 -5.82
N ARG A 80 12.00 7.94 -5.45
CA ARG A 80 12.90 7.23 -6.39
C ARG A 80 12.20 6.23 -7.31
N SER A 81 10.93 5.93 -7.12
CA SER A 81 10.29 4.85 -7.87
C SER A 81 8.84 5.12 -8.26
N GLY A 82 8.43 4.52 -9.38
CA GLY A 82 7.07 4.55 -9.88
C GLY A 82 6.55 5.97 -10.12
N TRP A 83 5.28 6.18 -9.92
CA TRP A 83 4.62 7.47 -10.11
C TRP A 83 5.21 8.62 -9.26
N ARG A 84 5.83 8.30 -8.11
CA ARG A 84 6.45 9.30 -7.24
C ARG A 84 7.64 9.97 -7.90
N HIS A 85 8.43 9.23 -8.64
CA HIS A 85 9.57 9.79 -9.40
C HIS A 85 9.14 10.85 -10.41
N GLU A 86 7.93 10.75 -10.94
CA GLU A 86 7.46 11.62 -11.99
C GLU A 86 6.56 12.75 -11.52
N ARG A 87 5.99 12.65 -10.32
CA ARG A 87 4.97 13.58 -9.81
C ARG A 87 5.28 14.20 -8.46
N VAL A 88 6.28 13.71 -7.73
CA VAL A 88 6.56 14.17 -6.37
C VAL A 88 7.85 14.97 -6.38
N ASP A 89 7.74 16.25 -6.06
CA ASP A 89 8.85 17.19 -6.01
C ASP A 89 9.51 17.25 -4.64
N ALA A 90 8.75 16.96 -3.58
CA ALA A 90 9.26 16.81 -2.21
C ALA A 90 8.48 15.73 -1.45
N ALA A 91 9.18 15.00 -0.60
CA ALA A 91 8.61 13.97 0.24
C ALA A 91 9.04 14.15 1.69
N SER A 92 8.08 14.02 2.60
CA SER A 92 8.27 14.07 4.04
C SER A 92 7.42 13.02 4.75
N TYR A 93 7.76 12.74 6.01
CA TYR A 93 6.96 11.93 6.91
C TYR A 93 6.46 12.77 8.08
N ALA A 94 5.20 12.60 8.43
CA ALA A 94 4.51 13.24 9.53
C ALA A 94 4.20 12.21 10.64
N LEU A 95 3.20 12.44 11.47
CA LEU A 95 2.77 11.50 12.50
C LEU A 95 1.88 10.40 11.90
N GLY A 96 2.53 9.36 11.36
CA GLY A 96 1.85 8.24 10.71
C GLY A 96 1.41 8.50 9.26
N TRP A 97 1.82 9.62 8.66
CA TRP A 97 1.48 10.00 7.31
C TRP A 97 2.70 10.34 6.47
N ARG A 98 2.68 10.00 5.20
CA ARG A 98 3.56 10.57 4.19
C ARG A 98 2.93 11.86 3.66
N VAL A 99 3.73 12.90 3.55
CA VAL A 99 3.30 14.20 3.02
C VAL A 99 4.16 14.51 1.80
N PHE A 100 3.51 14.58 0.66
CA PHE A 100 4.17 14.82 -0.63
C PHE A 100 3.76 16.16 -1.21
N ASP A 101 4.71 16.81 -1.86
CA ASP A 101 4.42 17.80 -2.88
C ASP A 101 4.20 17.05 -4.20
N TYR A 102 2.95 16.91 -4.62
CA TYR A 102 2.54 16.22 -5.84
C TYR A 102 2.26 17.27 -6.92
N ALA A 103 3.24 17.56 -7.75
CA ALA A 103 3.14 18.58 -8.81
C ALA A 103 2.63 19.94 -8.29
N GLY A 104 3.17 20.42 -7.17
CA GLY A 104 2.80 21.67 -6.52
C GLY A 104 1.59 21.57 -5.57
N HIS A 105 1.06 20.39 -5.32
CA HIS A 105 -0.11 20.16 -4.47
C HIS A 105 0.21 19.24 -3.30
N GLN A 106 -0.23 19.61 -2.09
CA GLN A 106 -0.01 18.77 -0.92
C GLN A 106 -0.91 17.52 -0.97
N VAL A 107 -0.28 16.36 -0.94
CA VAL A 107 -0.96 15.08 -0.76
C VAL A 107 -0.49 14.43 0.54
N VAL A 108 -1.44 14.13 1.42
CA VAL A 108 -1.20 13.38 2.66
C VAL A 108 -1.66 11.96 2.45
N PHE A 109 -0.76 10.99 2.60
CA PHE A 109 -1.10 9.63 2.21
C PHE A 109 -0.42 8.58 3.09
N HIS A 110 -1.04 7.41 3.20
CA HIS A 110 -0.41 6.22 3.74
C HIS A 110 -0.86 4.98 2.97
N ALA A 111 0.05 4.03 2.78
CA ALA A 111 -0.24 2.74 2.22
C ALA A 111 0.24 1.64 3.16
N GLY A 112 -0.45 0.52 3.14
CA GLY A 112 -0.12 -0.64 3.94
C GLY A 112 -0.34 -1.94 3.19
N ALA A 113 0.35 -2.96 3.69
CA ALA A 113 0.26 -4.30 3.18
C ALA A 113 0.38 -5.30 4.32
N VAL A 114 -0.51 -6.25 4.35
CA VAL A 114 -0.36 -7.51 5.07
C VAL A 114 -0.58 -8.63 4.09
N GLN A 115 -0.22 -9.86 4.44
CA GLN A 115 -0.29 -10.98 3.51
C GLN A 115 -1.70 -11.12 2.90
N GLY A 116 -1.78 -10.98 1.58
CA GLY A 116 -3.01 -11.08 0.82
C GLY A 116 -3.95 -9.88 0.87
N TYR A 117 -3.56 -8.78 1.55
CA TYR A 117 -4.31 -7.52 1.54
C TYR A 117 -3.41 -6.34 1.23
N ARG A 118 -4.01 -5.34 0.63
CA ARG A 118 -3.42 -4.03 0.39
C ARG A 118 -4.44 -2.97 0.78
N GLY A 119 -3.95 -1.85 1.26
CA GLY A 119 -4.77 -0.70 1.55
C GLY A 119 -3.99 0.58 1.33
N LEU A 120 -4.70 1.61 0.92
CA LEU A 120 -4.15 2.93 0.70
C LEU A 120 -5.21 3.96 1.07
N VAL A 121 -4.79 4.99 1.75
CA VAL A 121 -5.58 6.19 2.03
C VAL A 121 -4.80 7.41 1.60
N ALA A 122 -5.49 8.38 1.00
CA ALA A 122 -4.88 9.64 0.60
C ALA A 122 -5.86 10.79 0.77
N LEU A 123 -5.31 11.96 1.01
CA LEU A 123 -6.04 13.21 1.15
C LEU A 123 -5.40 14.24 0.22
N LEU A 124 -6.25 15.00 -0.45
CA LEU A 124 -5.89 16.19 -1.21
C LEU A 124 -6.67 17.35 -0.58
N PRO A 125 -6.12 17.98 0.49
CA PRO A 125 -6.88 18.92 1.33
C PRO A 125 -7.44 20.11 0.55
N GLU A 126 -6.68 20.64 -0.41
CA GLU A 126 -7.10 21.78 -1.24
C GLU A 126 -8.32 21.51 -2.13
N ARG A 127 -8.65 20.24 -2.36
CA ARG A 127 -9.80 19.78 -3.16
C ARG A 127 -10.87 19.15 -2.29
N ASP A 128 -10.71 19.18 -0.97
CA ASP A 128 -11.62 18.50 -0.04
C ASP A 128 -11.84 17.04 -0.44
N LEU A 129 -10.80 16.37 -0.91
CA LEU A 129 -10.85 15.03 -1.45
C LEU A 129 -10.15 14.03 -0.53
N GLY A 130 -10.88 12.99 -0.13
CA GLY A 130 -10.34 11.80 0.52
C GLY A 130 -10.50 10.57 -0.38
N VAL A 131 -9.47 9.73 -0.44
CA VAL A 131 -9.44 8.50 -1.24
C VAL A 131 -9.07 7.34 -0.36
N ALA A 132 -9.85 6.26 -0.39
CA ALA A 132 -9.49 4.97 0.19
C ALA A 132 -9.56 3.89 -0.88
N ILE A 133 -8.50 3.10 -1.00
CA ILE A 133 -8.42 1.97 -1.92
C ILE A 133 -8.11 0.73 -1.10
N LEU A 134 -9.06 -0.18 -1.01
CA LEU A 134 -8.93 -1.43 -0.27
C LEU A 134 -8.87 -2.60 -1.26
N TRP A 135 -7.92 -3.50 -1.03
CA TRP A 135 -7.63 -4.57 -1.97
C TRP A 135 -7.35 -5.88 -1.24
N ASN A 136 -8.01 -6.95 -1.62
CA ASN A 136 -7.86 -8.27 -1.00
C ASN A 136 -6.96 -9.22 -1.82
N GLY A 137 -5.94 -8.69 -2.45
CA GLY A 137 -4.97 -9.45 -3.23
C GLY A 137 -3.59 -8.79 -3.26
N GLU A 138 -2.54 -9.58 -3.42
CA GLU A 138 -1.17 -9.08 -3.60
C GLU A 138 -0.96 -8.64 -5.04
N SER A 139 -1.47 -7.45 -5.37
CA SER A 139 -1.37 -6.82 -6.67
C SER A 139 -0.77 -5.42 -6.55
N GLY A 140 -0.10 -4.96 -7.60
CA GLY A 140 0.41 -3.58 -7.72
C GLY A 140 -0.62 -2.56 -8.14
N LEU A 141 -1.78 -3.02 -8.53
CA LEU A 141 -2.82 -2.18 -9.11
C LEU A 141 -3.17 -0.93 -8.27
N PRO A 142 -3.32 -1.01 -6.92
CA PRO A 142 -3.59 0.17 -6.11
C PRO A 142 -2.54 1.27 -6.22
N SER A 143 -1.29 0.92 -6.47
CA SER A 143 -0.21 1.90 -6.64
C SER A 143 -0.42 2.82 -7.85
N GLY A 144 -1.03 2.32 -8.92
CA GLY A 144 -1.34 3.12 -10.11
C GLY A 144 -2.70 3.81 -10.03
N MET A 145 -3.63 3.33 -9.22
CA MET A 145 -4.94 3.95 -9.05
C MET A 145 -4.84 5.34 -8.39
N LEU A 146 -3.99 5.49 -7.37
CA LEU A 146 -3.86 6.76 -6.68
C LEU A 146 -3.43 7.90 -7.62
N PRO A 147 -2.30 7.83 -8.34
CA PRO A 147 -1.91 8.91 -9.23
C PRO A 147 -2.91 9.14 -10.37
N THR A 148 -3.63 8.12 -10.82
CA THR A 148 -4.72 8.28 -11.79
C THR A 148 -5.86 9.17 -11.25
N ILE A 149 -6.24 8.95 -9.98
CA ILE A 149 -7.28 9.76 -9.32
C ILE A 149 -6.76 11.18 -9.06
N LEU A 150 -5.53 11.31 -8.56
CA LEU A 150 -4.94 12.63 -8.26
C LEU A 150 -4.76 13.47 -9.52
N ASP A 151 -4.22 12.90 -10.60
CA ASP A 151 -4.06 13.61 -11.88
C ASP A 151 -5.41 14.13 -12.38
N ARG A 152 -6.48 13.32 -12.31
CA ARG A 152 -7.82 13.76 -12.69
C ARG A 152 -8.38 14.85 -11.79
N ALA A 153 -8.24 14.72 -10.49
CA ALA A 153 -8.73 15.70 -9.52
C ALA A 153 -8.03 17.05 -9.65
N LEU A 154 -6.77 17.04 -10.09
CA LEU A 154 -5.93 18.22 -10.26
C LEU A 154 -5.95 18.77 -11.69
N GLY A 155 -6.57 18.08 -12.65
CA GLY A 155 -6.56 18.48 -14.05
C GLY A 155 -5.19 18.34 -14.72
N LEU A 156 -4.33 17.48 -14.19
CA LEU A 156 -2.99 17.24 -14.74
C LEU A 156 -3.07 16.42 -16.05
N PRO A 157 -2.05 16.52 -16.91
CA PRO A 157 -1.98 15.70 -18.11
C PRO A 157 -2.09 14.21 -17.77
N ALA A 158 -3.02 13.53 -18.45
CA ALA A 158 -3.26 12.11 -18.24
C ALA A 158 -2.02 11.28 -18.55
N LYS A 159 -1.67 10.40 -17.63
CA LYS A 159 -0.63 9.37 -17.82
C LYS A 159 -1.23 7.99 -17.57
N ARG A 160 -0.67 6.99 -18.23
CA ARG A 160 -1.01 5.59 -17.99
C ARG A 160 -0.23 5.09 -16.78
N TRP A 161 -0.82 5.22 -15.59
CA TRP A 161 -0.24 4.73 -14.33
C TRP A 161 -0.59 3.28 -14.04
N LEU A 162 -1.68 2.81 -14.64
CA LEU A 162 -2.15 1.44 -14.55
C LEU A 162 -1.78 0.74 -15.83
N ASP A 163 -0.95 -0.28 -15.75
CA ASP A 163 -0.72 -1.20 -16.83
C ASP A 163 -1.75 -2.33 -16.71
N ILE A 164 -2.97 -2.01 -17.09
CA ILE A 164 -4.07 -2.97 -17.23
C ILE A 164 -4.09 -3.37 -18.68
N ASP A 165 -3.66 -4.59 -18.96
CA ASP A 165 -3.90 -5.18 -20.27
C ASP A 165 -5.37 -5.54 -20.39
N VAL A 166 -6.00 -5.09 -21.48
CA VAL A 166 -7.42 -5.33 -21.76
C VAL A 166 -7.72 -6.84 -21.88
N ASP A 167 -6.73 -7.64 -22.12
CA ASP A 167 -6.81 -9.11 -22.25
C ASP A 167 -6.62 -9.87 -20.94
N GLY A 168 -6.60 -9.17 -19.80
CA GLY A 168 -6.65 -9.79 -18.47
C GLY A 168 -5.31 -10.27 -17.92
N ASP A 169 -4.21 -10.00 -18.59
CA ASP A 169 -2.89 -10.21 -18.03
C ASP A 169 -2.54 -9.06 -17.07
N PHE A 170 -2.87 -9.24 -15.82
CA PHE A 170 -2.40 -8.36 -14.75
C PHE A 170 -0.91 -8.57 -14.61
N GLY A 171 -0.12 -7.82 -15.41
CA GLY A 171 1.31 -7.91 -15.53
C GLY A 171 2.01 -8.23 -14.22
N SER A 172 2.40 -9.48 -14.09
CA SER A 172 3.04 -10.05 -12.90
C SER A 172 4.52 -9.67 -12.79
N GLU A 173 5.06 -8.89 -13.73
CA GLU A 173 6.51 -8.80 -13.87
C GLU A 173 7.21 -7.70 -13.06
N ASN A 174 6.48 -6.81 -12.37
CA ASN A 174 7.16 -5.68 -11.72
C ASN A 174 6.92 -5.51 -10.23
N MET A 175 6.50 -6.53 -9.49
CA MET A 175 6.20 -6.32 -8.08
C MET A 175 6.93 -7.19 -7.06
N LEU A 176 7.59 -8.23 -7.47
CA LEU A 176 8.51 -8.98 -6.62
C LEU A 176 9.58 -9.60 -7.52
N ALA A 177 10.58 -8.82 -7.89
CA ALA A 177 11.88 -9.42 -8.07
C ALA A 177 12.26 -9.96 -6.69
N GLU A 178 11.90 -11.20 -6.42
CA GLU A 178 12.51 -11.95 -5.33
C GLU A 178 14.01 -11.85 -5.55
N LYS A 179 14.69 -11.16 -4.63
CA LYS A 179 16.13 -11.31 -4.54
C LYS A 179 16.40 -12.80 -4.42
N PRO A 180 17.23 -13.40 -5.28
CA PRO A 180 17.58 -14.80 -5.14
C PRO A 180 18.18 -15.02 -3.76
N ASP A 181 17.67 -16.01 -3.07
CA ASP A 181 18.13 -16.45 -1.75
C ASP A 181 19.66 -16.70 -1.83
N PRO A 182 20.50 -15.99 -1.09
CA PRO A 182 21.94 -16.20 -1.12
C PRO A 182 22.38 -17.53 -0.48
N ALA A 183 21.47 -18.38 -0.01
CA ALA A 183 21.76 -19.63 0.69
C ALA A 183 21.93 -20.87 -0.22
N GLY A 184 21.99 -20.72 -1.54
CA GLY A 184 22.16 -21.83 -2.49
C GLY A 184 23.60 -22.21 -2.80
N LYS A 185 24.56 -22.03 -1.88
CA LYS A 185 25.93 -22.58 -2.07
C LYS A 185 26.27 -23.53 -0.92
N GLY A 186 26.24 -24.82 -1.23
CA GLY A 186 26.93 -25.79 -0.40
C GLY A 186 26.26 -27.14 -0.24
N ALA A 187 26.37 -27.99 -1.23
CA ALA A 187 26.49 -29.44 -1.02
C ALA A 187 26.66 -30.17 -2.36
N SER A 188 27.87 -30.30 -2.84
CA SER A 188 28.23 -31.46 -3.64
C SER A 188 29.74 -31.65 -3.63
N SER A 189 30.24 -32.56 -2.86
CA SER A 189 31.39 -33.37 -3.22
C SER A 189 31.37 -34.64 -2.38
N GLY A 190 30.57 -35.58 -2.82
CA GLY A 190 30.71 -36.98 -2.40
C GLY A 190 32.00 -37.52 -3.02
N LYS A 191 33.06 -37.70 -2.24
CA LYS A 191 34.18 -38.52 -2.62
C LYS A 191 33.87 -39.98 -2.35
N SER A 192 33.76 -40.72 -3.41
CA SER A 192 33.94 -42.18 -3.47
C SER A 192 35.30 -42.57 -2.87
N VAL A 193 35.30 -43.38 -1.84
CA VAL A 193 36.50 -44.11 -1.40
C VAL A 193 36.26 -45.58 -1.62
N ALA A 194 37.03 -46.11 -2.54
CA ALA A 194 37.14 -47.55 -2.81
C ALA A 194 37.85 -48.24 -1.66
N SER A 195 37.37 -49.42 -1.28
CA SER A 195 38.09 -50.39 -0.45
C SER A 195 39.20 -51.11 -1.26
N PRO A 196 40.29 -51.46 -0.61
CA PRO A 196 41.00 -52.65 -0.97
C PRO A 196 41.11 -53.63 0.20
N ARG A 197 40.80 -54.84 -0.11
CA ARG A 197 41.23 -56.13 0.46
C ARG A 197 41.23 -56.31 2.00
#